data_638969ce0db7c57519a3beb4591fe60e
#
_entry.id   638969ce0db7c57519a3beb4591fe60e
#
_cell.length_a   1.000
_cell.length_b   1.000
_cell.length_c   1.000
_cell.angle_alpha   90.00
_cell.angle_beta   90.00
_cell.angle_gamma   90.00
#
_symmetry.space_group_name_H-M   'P 1'
#
loop_
_entity.id
_entity.type
_entity.pdbx_description
1 polymer ?
#
loop_
_entity_poly.entity_id
_entity_poly.type
_entity_poly.pdbx_seq_one_letter_code
_entity_poly.pdbx_strand_id
1 'polypeptide(L)'
;MKQRRMRIGAFALLLGCIINAEASVADSSAIPDEVTQLRLQEVQVISQHTEIHSQAYRLVTQISSETIAAIPATTIADLLETLPGLDIRTRGVNGAQADVSMRGGTFDQVMILLNGVSVSDAQTGHYAMNLPVPLSAIERIEVLEGAAASMVGGNALCGAINIVTRRPEQDLYHAGMQVGMNRFAKAELTGGWRRHEWHVLASADYGHNNGYYAPAPSDKEAVSLTNSDFNAVNLYLHTTWRGLEMQVGAQYKDAGAGMFYGFGSQDQFDATRTAFGSARYTHSWGKWSLEAQASYRANHDRYEWHRGTLSNRHLSQNTTASLRSHYASSIGKTTIGLEARNENIRSTNLGNHNRVNISYFAQQTFHAQHLSASLTAGGLYNTSFAHHWTVGADIGYSFECGVALYANANRSLRMPTFTDLYYNAGNQLGNPNLQPEKAWTTSFGTSYKHAFDHAGTLALQAEIYHRWGRDIIDWVYVAEDTQRPYHAQNQQRVNTLGIECGVQYRLNQWLRNIQVTYAFTNLNIDLQETNSRYLDYLKHKVVLQLEHGIYAGLGASWTLSYRDRAGQFNNADGTVSDFQPVLLLDGKIFYDLTHWRFALSCTNITNRHYYDYGGVLQPGAWAKFSITYQ
;
A
#
# COMPACT_ATOMS: atom_id res chain seq x y z
N MET A 1 7.85 -33.04 -28.36
CA MET A 1 8.69 -31.99 -28.95
C MET A 1 8.08 -31.36 -30.22
N LYS A 2 6.74 -31.29 -30.38
CA LYS A 2 6.06 -30.72 -31.56
C LYS A 2 5.00 -29.65 -31.31
N GLN A 3 4.81 -29.17 -30.08
CA GLN A 3 3.79 -28.13 -29.76
C GLN A 3 4.34 -26.74 -29.42
N ARG A 4 5.67 -26.52 -29.42
CA ARG A 4 6.28 -25.22 -29.07
C ARG A 4 6.47 -24.21 -30.22
N ARG A 5 6.21 -24.60 -31.49
CA ARG A 5 6.50 -23.75 -32.66
C ARG A 5 5.30 -22.93 -33.21
N MET A 6 4.08 -23.10 -32.67
CA MET A 6 2.90 -22.47 -33.26
C MET A 6 2.41 -21.20 -32.55
N ARG A 7 3.08 -20.76 -31.45
CA ARG A 7 2.66 -19.56 -30.69
C ARG A 7 3.44 -18.26 -31.01
N ILE A 8 4.51 -18.34 -31.79
CA ILE A 8 5.33 -17.16 -32.16
C ILE A 8 4.78 -16.47 -33.42
N GLY A 9 4.06 -17.21 -34.31
CA GLY A 9 3.53 -16.68 -35.57
C GLY A 9 2.32 -15.73 -35.43
N ALA A 10 1.55 -15.82 -34.35
CA ALA A 10 0.38 -14.96 -34.13
C ALA A 10 0.76 -13.53 -33.63
N PHE A 11 1.95 -13.40 -33.05
CA PHE A 11 2.43 -12.12 -32.48
C PHE A 11 2.94 -11.14 -33.56
N ALA A 12 3.45 -11.64 -34.68
CA ALA A 12 3.96 -10.80 -35.77
C ALA A 12 2.84 -10.23 -36.68
N LEU A 13 1.66 -10.85 -36.70
CA LEU A 13 0.52 -10.40 -37.53
C LEU A 13 -0.28 -9.25 -36.90
N LEU A 14 -0.27 -9.10 -35.57
CA LEU A 14 -0.95 -8.00 -34.88
C LEU A 14 -0.17 -6.67 -34.97
N LEU A 15 1.15 -6.70 -35.08
CA LEU A 15 1.96 -5.49 -35.28
C LEU A 15 1.86 -4.94 -36.71
N GLY A 16 1.57 -5.77 -37.71
CA GLY A 16 1.47 -5.38 -39.11
C GLY A 16 0.20 -4.60 -39.49
N CYS A 17 -0.87 -4.69 -38.69
CA CYS A 17 -2.14 -4.00 -38.96
C CYS A 17 -2.24 -2.59 -38.38
N ILE A 18 -1.32 -2.18 -37.51
CA ILE A 18 -1.38 -0.87 -36.83
C ILE A 18 -0.63 0.23 -37.62
N ILE A 19 0.15 -0.11 -38.63
CA ILE A 19 1.06 0.83 -39.32
C ILE A 19 0.37 1.66 -40.41
N ASN A 20 -0.88 1.38 -40.79
CA ASN A 20 -1.59 2.09 -41.85
C ASN A 20 -2.72 3.06 -41.39
N ALA A 21 -2.69 3.55 -40.16
CA ALA A 21 -3.53 4.67 -39.75
C ALA A 21 -2.74 5.97 -40.00
N GLU A 22 -3.19 6.75 -40.98
CA GLU A 22 -2.62 8.08 -41.29
C GLU A 22 -2.68 8.96 -40.06
N ALA A 23 -1.49 9.25 -39.48
CA ALA A 23 -1.32 10.21 -38.42
C ALA A 23 -1.49 11.63 -38.99
N SER A 24 -2.62 12.28 -38.71
CA SER A 24 -2.72 13.71 -38.91
C SER A 24 -1.77 14.38 -37.91
N VAL A 25 -0.72 14.99 -38.42
CA VAL A 25 0.23 15.79 -37.63
C VAL A 25 -0.51 17.02 -37.17
N ALA A 26 -0.98 17.04 -35.91
CA ALA A 26 -1.39 18.27 -35.27
C ALA A 26 -0.12 19.07 -34.93
N ASP A 27 -0.04 20.26 -35.51
CA ASP A 27 1.02 21.25 -35.32
C ASP A 27 1.12 21.65 -33.83
N SER A 28 2.14 21.13 -33.13
CA SER A 28 2.36 21.39 -31.71
C SER A 28 3.30 22.59 -31.55
N SER A 29 2.84 23.79 -31.93
CA SER A 29 3.46 25.06 -31.57
C SER A 29 2.61 25.80 -30.54
N ALA A 30 2.53 25.32 -29.34
CA ALA A 30 2.21 26.10 -28.13
C ALA A 30 2.76 25.33 -26.92
N ILE A 31 4.04 25.49 -26.65
CA ILE A 31 4.56 25.28 -25.30
C ILE A 31 4.03 26.47 -24.50
N PRO A 32 3.19 26.28 -23.50
CA PRO A 32 2.93 27.34 -22.54
C PRO A 32 4.26 27.66 -21.83
N ASP A 33 4.70 28.88 -21.96
CA ASP A 33 5.81 29.50 -21.22
C ASP A 33 5.37 29.69 -19.75
N GLU A 34 5.05 28.62 -19.07
CA GLU A 34 4.96 28.54 -17.62
C GLU A 34 6.04 27.58 -17.13
N VAL A 35 7.29 28.04 -17.16
CA VAL A 35 8.24 27.69 -16.12
C VAL A 35 7.75 28.38 -14.84
N THR A 36 6.53 28.04 -14.46
CA THR A 36 6.03 28.30 -13.13
C THR A 36 6.97 27.57 -12.21
N GLN A 37 7.70 28.31 -11.39
CA GLN A 37 8.48 27.81 -10.28
C GLN A 37 7.76 26.57 -9.75
N LEU A 38 8.32 25.40 -10.02
CA LEU A 38 7.99 24.19 -9.30
C LEU A 38 8.43 24.44 -7.86
N ARG A 39 7.71 25.31 -7.16
CA ARG A 39 7.58 25.19 -5.71
C ARG A 39 7.30 23.71 -5.54
N LEU A 40 8.09 23.05 -4.73
CA LEU A 40 7.72 21.76 -4.17
C LEU A 40 6.24 21.89 -3.86
N GLN A 41 5.35 21.27 -4.70
CA GLN A 41 3.95 21.23 -4.32
C GLN A 41 3.99 20.64 -2.94
N GLU A 42 3.57 21.43 -1.95
CA GLU A 42 3.43 20.94 -0.59
C GLU A 42 2.59 19.69 -0.70
N VAL A 43 3.23 18.54 -0.54
CA VAL A 43 2.52 17.28 -0.49
C VAL A 43 1.74 17.37 0.80
N GLN A 44 0.46 17.70 0.71
CA GLN A 44 -0.46 17.67 1.84
C GLN A 44 -0.71 16.19 2.15
N VAL A 45 0.24 15.60 2.87
CA VAL A 45 0.15 14.23 3.31
C VAL A 45 -0.91 14.14 4.38
N ILE A 46 -1.76 13.12 4.24
CA ILE A 46 -2.85 12.83 5.16
C ILE A 46 -3.85 13.98 5.23
N SER A 47 -4.47 14.24 4.08
CA SER A 47 -5.57 15.18 3.88
C SER A 47 -5.29 16.64 4.32
N GLN A 48 -6.06 17.55 3.83
CA GLN A 48 -6.05 18.98 4.23
C GLN A 48 -6.23 19.21 5.75
N HIS A 49 -6.30 18.15 6.55
CA HIS A 49 -6.71 18.17 7.96
C HIS A 49 -5.60 17.90 8.97
N THR A 50 -4.53 17.25 8.56
CA THR A 50 -3.26 17.27 9.27
C THR A 50 -2.25 17.83 8.29
N GLU A 51 -2.02 19.15 8.30
CA GLU A 51 -0.90 19.74 7.59
C GLU A 51 0.39 19.21 8.21
N ILE A 52 0.77 18.02 7.76
CA ILE A 52 2.16 17.68 7.76
C ILE A 52 2.67 18.39 6.52
N HIS A 53 3.39 19.48 6.69
CA HIS A 53 4.32 19.98 5.68
C HIS A 53 5.41 18.92 5.56
N SER A 54 5.08 17.86 4.87
CA SER A 54 5.64 16.54 5.02
C SER A 54 7.08 16.46 4.54
N GLN A 55 7.42 17.24 3.54
CA GLN A 55 8.78 17.24 2.99
C GLN A 55 9.76 18.09 3.82
N ALA A 56 9.27 18.92 4.75
CA ALA A 56 10.13 19.73 5.59
C ALA A 56 10.76 18.95 6.75
N TYR A 57 10.15 17.83 7.21
CA TYR A 57 10.67 17.10 8.37
C TYR A 57 10.52 15.58 8.32
N ARG A 58 10.09 14.99 7.21
CA ARG A 58 9.98 13.53 7.05
C ARG A 58 10.14 13.12 5.60
N LEU A 59 10.59 11.90 5.40
CA LEU A 59 10.47 11.25 4.10
C LEU A 59 9.00 10.91 3.84
N VAL A 60 8.47 11.46 2.75
CA VAL A 60 7.16 11.09 2.22
C VAL A 60 7.32 10.73 0.77
N THR A 61 7.08 9.47 0.47
CA THR A 61 7.12 8.97 -0.90
C THR A 61 5.74 9.09 -1.51
N GLN A 62 5.66 9.67 -2.70
CA GLN A 62 4.40 9.82 -3.43
C GLN A 62 4.45 9.09 -4.77
N ILE A 63 3.39 8.35 -5.09
CA ILE A 63 3.12 7.81 -6.43
C ILE A 63 2.03 8.67 -7.05
N SER A 64 2.36 9.45 -8.08
CA SER A 64 1.39 10.32 -8.78
C SER A 64 0.53 9.53 -9.78
N SER A 65 -0.55 10.15 -10.27
CA SER A 65 -1.42 9.57 -11.29
C SER A 65 -0.68 9.23 -12.59
N GLU A 66 0.32 10.03 -12.98
CA GLU A 66 1.16 9.77 -14.15
C GLU A 66 1.99 8.50 -13.93
N THR A 67 2.59 8.35 -12.76
CA THR A 67 3.34 7.14 -12.38
C THR A 67 2.43 5.91 -12.33
N ILE A 68 1.22 6.03 -11.77
CA ILE A 68 0.21 4.97 -11.77
C ILE A 68 -0.12 4.52 -13.20
N ALA A 69 -0.30 5.47 -14.13
CA ALA A 69 -0.58 5.19 -15.53
C ALA A 69 0.61 4.57 -16.30
N ALA A 70 1.86 4.84 -15.88
CA ALA A 70 3.08 4.35 -16.50
C ALA A 70 3.42 2.91 -16.10
N ILE A 71 3.28 2.55 -14.83
CA ILE A 71 3.65 1.23 -14.28
C ILE A 71 2.70 0.14 -14.80
N PRO A 72 3.17 -1.11 -15.05
CA PRO A 72 2.32 -2.23 -15.47
C PRO A 72 1.49 -2.82 -14.31
N ALA A 73 0.97 -1.98 -13.42
CA ALA A 73 0.19 -2.36 -12.26
C ALA A 73 -1.27 -2.66 -12.61
N THR A 74 -1.86 -3.59 -11.88
CA THR A 74 -3.28 -3.96 -11.96
C THR A 74 -4.02 -3.64 -10.68
N THR A 75 -3.27 -3.56 -9.56
CA THR A 75 -3.78 -3.34 -8.20
C THR A 75 -2.95 -2.27 -7.48
N ILE A 76 -3.47 -1.76 -6.36
CA ILE A 76 -2.72 -0.86 -5.47
C ILE A 76 -1.47 -1.57 -4.91
N ALA A 77 -1.56 -2.85 -4.61
CA ALA A 77 -0.44 -3.65 -4.11
C ALA A 77 0.74 -3.68 -5.10
N ASP A 78 0.45 -3.83 -6.42
CA ASP A 78 1.49 -3.82 -7.47
C ASP A 78 2.21 -2.45 -7.52
N LEU A 79 1.49 -1.35 -7.29
CA LEU A 79 2.10 -0.01 -7.21
C LEU A 79 3.00 0.13 -5.99
N LEU A 80 2.52 -0.30 -4.83
CA LEU A 80 3.27 -0.24 -3.57
C LEU A 80 4.53 -1.09 -3.62
N GLU A 81 4.51 -2.21 -4.36
CA GLU A 81 5.67 -3.08 -4.55
C GLU A 81 6.86 -2.35 -5.21
N THR A 82 6.61 -1.28 -5.96
CA THR A 82 7.67 -0.49 -6.59
C THR A 82 8.39 0.46 -5.63
N LEU A 83 7.96 0.58 -4.38
CA LEU A 83 8.56 1.44 -3.37
C LEU A 83 9.63 0.71 -2.54
N PRO A 84 10.75 1.36 -2.19
CA PRO A 84 11.89 0.67 -1.58
C PRO A 84 11.62 0.15 -0.17
N GLY A 85 11.01 0.94 0.68
CA GLY A 85 10.77 0.62 2.11
C GLY A 85 9.61 -0.35 2.35
N LEU A 86 8.90 -0.77 1.29
CA LEU A 86 7.74 -1.65 1.38
C LEU A 86 8.06 -3.09 0.96
N ASP A 87 7.49 -4.04 1.66
CA ASP A 87 7.48 -5.47 1.35
C ASP A 87 6.02 -5.90 1.17
N ILE A 88 5.65 -6.24 -0.06
CA ILE A 88 4.29 -6.65 -0.42
C ILE A 88 4.29 -8.15 -0.68
N ARG A 89 3.57 -8.90 0.15
CA ARG A 89 3.45 -10.33 0.00
C ARG A 89 2.05 -10.69 -0.48
N THR A 90 1.95 -11.11 -1.73
CA THR A 90 0.67 -11.48 -2.32
C THR A 90 0.39 -12.97 -2.16
N ARG A 91 -0.84 -13.29 -1.80
CA ARG A 91 -1.35 -14.65 -1.75
C ARG A 91 -2.23 -14.90 -2.97
N GLY A 92 -1.61 -15.12 -4.11
CA GLY A 92 -2.27 -15.23 -5.40
C GLY A 92 -1.98 -14.02 -6.29
N VAL A 93 -2.73 -13.89 -7.38
CA VAL A 93 -2.54 -12.85 -8.40
C VAL A 93 -3.63 -11.78 -8.33
N ASN A 94 -3.32 -10.61 -8.88
CA ASN A 94 -4.27 -9.53 -9.14
C ASN A 94 -5.07 -9.06 -7.90
N GLY A 95 -4.44 -9.07 -6.71
CA GLY A 95 -5.04 -8.53 -5.48
C GLY A 95 -5.95 -9.51 -4.74
N ALA A 96 -5.75 -10.81 -4.90
CA ALA A 96 -6.44 -11.83 -4.10
C ALA A 96 -6.33 -11.50 -2.60
N GLN A 97 -5.13 -11.49 -2.07
CA GLN A 97 -4.79 -10.93 -0.77
C GLN A 97 -3.37 -10.35 -0.83
N ALA A 98 -3.15 -9.21 -0.24
CA ALA A 98 -1.82 -8.58 -0.17
C ALA A 98 -1.54 -8.12 1.26
N ASP A 99 -0.46 -8.61 1.84
CA ASP A 99 0.07 -8.20 3.13
C ASP A 99 1.12 -7.12 2.91
N VAL A 100 0.90 -5.94 3.48
CA VAL A 100 1.79 -4.79 3.30
C VAL A 100 2.61 -4.60 4.56
N SER A 101 3.91 -4.83 4.46
CA SER A 101 4.88 -4.60 5.53
C SER A 101 5.77 -3.40 5.17
N MET A 102 6.27 -2.69 6.19
CA MET A 102 7.10 -1.50 6.01
C MET A 102 8.29 -1.55 6.95
N ARG A 103 9.50 -1.32 6.41
CA ARG A 103 10.74 -1.19 7.21
C ARG A 103 10.95 -2.37 8.17
N GLY A 104 10.74 -3.58 7.70
CA GLY A 104 10.88 -4.81 8.48
C GLY A 104 9.83 -4.99 9.58
N GLY A 105 8.75 -4.24 9.57
CA GLY A 105 7.58 -4.50 10.41
C GLY A 105 6.62 -5.52 9.80
N THR A 106 5.53 -5.81 10.51
CA THR A 106 4.47 -6.70 10.02
C THR A 106 3.33 -5.90 9.37
N PHE A 107 2.46 -6.60 8.64
CA PHE A 107 1.28 -5.99 8.00
C PHE A 107 0.26 -5.42 9.00
N ASP A 108 0.26 -5.85 10.26
CA ASP A 108 -0.58 -5.27 11.32
C ASP A 108 -0.03 -3.94 11.86
N GLN A 109 1.22 -3.57 11.51
CA GLN A 109 1.94 -2.39 12.00
C GLN A 109 1.92 -1.22 11.00
N VAL A 110 1.27 -1.38 9.85
CA VAL A 110 1.12 -0.36 8.81
C VAL A 110 -0.34 0.09 8.77
N MET A 111 -0.57 1.39 8.90
CA MET A 111 -1.91 1.95 8.81
C MET A 111 -2.26 2.27 7.35
N ILE A 112 -3.43 1.79 6.90
CA ILE A 112 -3.96 2.14 5.58
C ILE A 112 -5.08 3.16 5.75
N LEU A 113 -5.00 4.22 4.95
CA LEU A 113 -5.95 5.33 4.93
C LEU A 113 -6.55 5.50 3.53
N LEU A 114 -7.81 5.90 3.47
CA LEU A 114 -8.48 6.33 2.25
C LEU A 114 -8.96 7.78 2.47
N ASN A 115 -8.39 8.73 1.72
CA ASN A 115 -8.61 10.16 1.90
C ASN A 115 -8.44 10.62 3.37
N GLY A 116 -7.40 10.09 4.05
CA GLY A 116 -7.09 10.38 5.45
C GLY A 116 -7.97 9.66 6.49
N VAL A 117 -8.89 8.80 6.06
CA VAL A 117 -9.76 8.00 6.95
C VAL A 117 -9.21 6.59 7.09
N SER A 118 -8.98 6.12 8.32
CA SER A 118 -8.47 4.77 8.58
C SER A 118 -9.44 3.70 8.08
N VAL A 119 -8.91 2.77 7.27
CA VAL A 119 -9.62 1.58 6.78
C VAL A 119 -9.05 0.29 7.37
N SER A 120 -8.32 0.39 8.49
CA SER A 120 -7.77 -0.77 9.21
C SER A 120 -8.86 -1.74 9.66
N ASP A 121 -8.51 -3.01 9.76
CA ASP A 121 -9.39 -4.07 10.26
C ASP A 121 -8.93 -4.52 11.65
N ALA A 122 -9.85 -4.63 12.60
CA ALA A 122 -9.55 -5.03 13.97
C ALA A 122 -9.34 -6.56 14.11
N GLN A 123 -9.83 -7.34 13.14
CA GLN A 123 -9.62 -8.78 13.09
C GLN A 123 -8.15 -9.09 12.81
N THR A 124 -7.61 -8.55 11.72
CA THR A 124 -6.25 -8.79 11.22
C THR A 124 -5.88 -7.77 10.15
N GLY A 125 -4.60 -7.44 10.00
CA GLY A 125 -4.09 -6.58 8.93
C GLY A 125 -4.17 -7.19 7.52
N HIS A 126 -4.42 -8.49 7.37
CA HIS A 126 -4.55 -9.16 6.07
C HIS A 126 -5.64 -8.54 5.16
N TYR A 127 -6.67 -7.95 5.74
CA TYR A 127 -7.76 -7.32 5.00
C TYR A 127 -7.66 -5.80 4.87
N ALA A 128 -6.53 -5.22 5.32
CA ALA A 128 -6.30 -3.78 5.22
C ALA A 128 -6.26 -3.28 3.75
N MET A 129 -5.82 -4.15 2.82
CA MET A 129 -5.79 -3.86 1.38
C MET A 129 -7.09 -4.19 0.64
N ASN A 130 -8.15 -4.62 1.33
CA ASN A 130 -9.49 -4.73 0.74
C ASN A 130 -10.10 -3.32 0.61
N LEU A 131 -9.63 -2.60 -0.41
CA LEU A 131 -10.02 -1.22 -0.70
C LEU A 131 -11.00 -1.20 -1.86
N PRO A 132 -12.22 -0.68 -1.68
CA PRO A 132 -13.24 -0.63 -2.74
C PRO A 132 -13.00 0.52 -3.72
N VAL A 133 -11.74 0.75 -4.15
CA VAL A 133 -11.36 1.90 -4.97
C VAL A 133 -10.62 1.42 -6.21
N PRO A 134 -11.17 1.59 -7.43
CA PRO A 134 -10.49 1.35 -8.68
C PRO A 134 -9.25 2.25 -8.87
N LEU A 135 -8.22 1.76 -9.58
CA LEU A 135 -6.99 2.53 -9.82
C LEU A 135 -7.25 3.85 -10.56
N SER A 136 -8.22 3.87 -11.48
CA SER A 136 -8.61 5.06 -12.24
C SER A 136 -9.19 6.19 -11.37
N ALA A 137 -9.72 5.86 -10.17
CA ALA A 137 -10.21 6.84 -9.22
C ALA A 137 -9.10 7.48 -8.37
N ILE A 138 -7.88 6.91 -8.38
CA ILE A 138 -6.77 7.37 -7.54
C ILE A 138 -6.07 8.55 -8.19
N GLU A 139 -5.86 9.62 -7.43
CA GLU A 139 -5.05 10.77 -7.81
C GLU A 139 -3.58 10.52 -7.46
N ARG A 140 -3.32 10.04 -6.23
CA ARG A 140 -1.99 9.72 -5.75
C ARG A 140 -2.04 8.76 -4.57
N ILE A 141 -0.92 8.10 -4.32
CA ILE A 141 -0.67 7.32 -3.10
C ILE A 141 0.46 8.00 -2.34
N GLU A 142 0.25 8.23 -1.06
CA GLU A 142 1.21 8.85 -0.15
C GLU A 142 1.69 7.81 0.85
N VAL A 143 2.99 7.62 0.97
CA VAL A 143 3.60 6.72 1.95
C VAL A 143 4.36 7.57 2.96
N LEU A 144 3.87 7.56 4.19
CA LEU A 144 4.48 8.21 5.33
C LEU A 144 5.26 7.17 6.11
N GLU A 145 6.57 7.25 6.01
CA GLU A 145 7.48 6.31 6.64
C GLU A 145 7.80 6.73 8.07
N GLY A 146 8.01 5.74 8.95
CA GLY A 146 8.22 5.97 10.37
C GLY A 146 6.92 6.15 11.16
N ALA A 147 7.05 6.44 12.46
CA ALA A 147 5.92 6.48 13.37
C ALA A 147 5.02 7.70 13.18
N ALA A 148 3.94 7.54 12.44
CA ALA A 148 2.87 8.54 12.28
C ALA A 148 1.74 8.39 13.33
N ALA A 149 1.85 7.42 14.22
CA ALA A 149 0.78 6.99 15.12
C ALA A 149 0.27 8.07 16.08
N SER A 150 1.12 9.03 16.46
CA SER A 150 0.72 10.14 17.33
C SER A 150 -0.36 11.04 16.73
N MET A 151 -0.53 11.00 15.40
CA MET A 151 -1.43 11.89 14.65
C MET A 151 -2.70 11.19 14.15
N VAL A 152 -2.71 9.85 14.09
CA VAL A 152 -3.77 9.06 13.46
C VAL A 152 -4.37 8.00 14.40
N GLY A 153 -4.21 8.13 15.72
CA GLY A 153 -4.96 7.34 16.69
C GLY A 153 -4.45 5.93 16.97
N GLY A 154 -3.16 5.65 16.79
CA GLY A 154 -2.56 4.33 17.05
C GLY A 154 -2.55 3.41 15.82
N ASN A 155 -1.89 2.24 15.93
CA ASN A 155 -1.72 1.22 14.89
C ASN A 155 -0.84 1.60 13.68
N ALA A 156 -0.09 2.72 13.72
CA ALA A 156 0.90 3.09 12.71
C ALA A 156 2.32 2.99 13.31
N LEU A 157 2.71 1.80 13.74
CA LEU A 157 4.00 1.58 14.40
C LEU A 157 5.16 1.75 13.43
N CYS A 158 4.98 1.34 12.17
CA CYS A 158 5.99 1.41 11.12
C CYS A 158 5.75 2.55 10.13
N GLY A 159 4.52 3.01 10.00
CA GLY A 159 4.14 4.08 9.08
C GLY A 159 2.68 3.99 8.63
N ALA A 160 2.33 4.84 7.66
CA ALA A 160 0.98 4.88 7.10
C ALA A 160 1.03 5.04 5.58
N ILE A 161 0.03 4.49 4.90
CA ILE A 161 -0.19 4.63 3.46
C ILE A 161 -1.55 5.28 3.27
N ASN A 162 -1.60 6.42 2.58
CA ASN A 162 -2.82 7.15 2.29
C ASN A 162 -3.14 7.09 0.79
N ILE A 163 -4.27 6.50 0.46
CA ILE A 163 -4.80 6.48 -0.89
C ILE A 163 -5.68 7.73 -1.06
N VAL A 164 -5.27 8.63 -1.94
CA VAL A 164 -5.99 9.87 -2.23
C VAL A 164 -6.71 9.73 -3.55
N THR A 165 -8.02 9.90 -3.53
CA THR A 165 -8.85 9.81 -4.74
C THR A 165 -8.97 11.16 -5.43
N ARG A 166 -9.24 11.12 -6.73
CA ARG A 166 -9.41 12.33 -7.56
C ARG A 166 -10.53 13.20 -7.02
N ARG A 167 -10.30 14.50 -7.07
CA ARG A 167 -11.33 15.53 -6.89
C ARG A 167 -11.51 16.25 -8.23
N PRO A 168 -12.55 15.94 -9.01
CA PRO A 168 -12.71 16.49 -10.33
C PRO A 168 -12.90 18.02 -10.31
N GLU A 169 -12.01 18.75 -10.97
CA GLU A 169 -12.16 20.22 -11.18
C GLU A 169 -12.88 20.54 -12.49
N GLN A 170 -12.98 19.55 -13.36
CA GLN A 170 -13.73 19.55 -14.62
C GLN A 170 -14.33 18.16 -14.87
N ASP A 171 -15.18 18.02 -15.87
CA ASP A 171 -15.76 16.72 -16.23
C ASP A 171 -14.64 15.77 -16.65
N LEU A 172 -14.64 14.57 -16.07
CA LEU A 172 -13.66 13.51 -16.26
C LEU A 172 -14.40 12.23 -16.64
N TYR A 173 -13.92 11.55 -17.66
CA TYR A 173 -14.44 10.24 -18.07
C TYR A 173 -13.27 9.30 -18.30
N HIS A 174 -13.32 8.12 -17.71
CA HIS A 174 -12.34 7.07 -17.90
C HIS A 174 -13.05 5.74 -18.08
N ALA A 175 -12.69 5.01 -19.14
CA ALA A 175 -13.15 3.65 -19.38
C ALA A 175 -11.95 2.79 -19.78
N GLY A 176 -11.75 1.67 -19.10
CA GLY A 176 -10.62 0.77 -19.33
C GLY A 176 -11.06 -0.67 -19.48
N MET A 177 -10.41 -1.40 -20.39
CA MET A 177 -10.50 -2.85 -20.52
C MET A 177 -9.10 -3.43 -20.60
N GLN A 178 -8.90 -4.56 -19.89
CA GLN A 178 -7.66 -5.32 -19.93
C GLN A 178 -7.98 -6.80 -20.12
N VAL A 179 -7.19 -7.49 -20.94
CA VAL A 179 -7.25 -8.93 -21.13
C VAL A 179 -5.84 -9.50 -21.08
N GLY A 180 -5.67 -10.72 -20.64
CA GLY A 180 -4.34 -11.29 -20.50
C GLY A 180 -4.30 -12.80 -20.38
N MET A 181 -3.13 -13.30 -19.99
CA MET A 181 -2.90 -14.73 -19.77
C MET A 181 -3.83 -15.28 -18.70
N ASN A 182 -4.07 -16.59 -18.72
CA ASN A 182 -4.88 -17.33 -17.75
C ASN A 182 -6.31 -16.75 -17.61
N ARG A 183 -6.92 -16.33 -18.74
CA ARG A 183 -8.24 -15.72 -18.80
C ARG A 183 -8.38 -14.46 -17.94
N PHE A 184 -7.28 -13.75 -17.70
CA PHE A 184 -7.37 -12.47 -17.04
C PHE A 184 -8.25 -11.51 -17.86
N ALA A 185 -9.21 -10.89 -17.20
CA ALA A 185 -10.04 -9.83 -17.73
C ALA A 185 -10.32 -8.80 -16.63
N LYS A 186 -10.20 -7.51 -16.96
CA LYS A 186 -10.59 -6.41 -16.08
C LYS A 186 -11.31 -5.35 -16.90
N ALA A 187 -12.38 -4.80 -16.36
CA ALA A 187 -13.06 -3.63 -16.88
C ALA A 187 -13.20 -2.59 -15.78
N GLU A 188 -13.00 -1.32 -16.10
CA GLU A 188 -13.15 -0.22 -15.14
C GLU A 188 -13.79 1.00 -15.78
N LEU A 189 -14.62 1.71 -15.00
CA LEU A 189 -15.29 2.94 -15.37
C LEU A 189 -15.13 3.96 -14.23
N THR A 190 -14.77 5.18 -14.59
CA THR A 190 -14.73 6.30 -13.63
C THR A 190 -15.31 7.54 -14.31
N GLY A 191 -16.27 8.16 -13.64
CA GLY A 191 -16.84 9.45 -14.02
C GLY A 191 -16.63 10.48 -12.92
N GLY A 192 -16.23 11.68 -13.30
CA GLY A 192 -16.05 12.80 -12.41
C GLY A 192 -16.78 14.04 -12.93
N TRP A 193 -17.47 14.77 -12.05
CA TRP A 193 -18.24 15.95 -12.42
C TRP A 193 -18.04 17.07 -11.42
N ARG A 194 -17.91 18.29 -11.93
CA ARG A 194 -18.01 19.51 -11.15
C ARG A 194 -19.25 20.29 -11.57
N ARG A 195 -20.13 20.58 -10.63
CA ARG A 195 -21.33 21.40 -10.82
C ARG A 195 -21.45 22.40 -9.67
N HIS A 196 -21.17 23.67 -9.95
CA HIS A 196 -21.06 24.72 -8.94
C HIS A 196 -20.01 24.35 -7.87
N GLU A 197 -20.44 24.14 -6.64
CA GLU A 197 -19.59 23.78 -5.49
C GLU A 197 -19.53 22.26 -5.22
N TRP A 198 -20.24 21.47 -6.04
CA TRP A 198 -20.21 20.02 -5.96
C TRP A 198 -19.11 19.44 -6.82
N HIS A 199 -18.31 18.57 -6.22
CA HIS A 199 -17.40 17.67 -6.94
C HIS A 199 -17.85 16.25 -6.65
N VAL A 200 -18.07 15.47 -7.69
CA VAL A 200 -18.55 14.08 -7.57
C VAL A 200 -17.65 13.20 -8.40
N LEU A 201 -17.15 12.12 -7.81
CA LEU A 201 -16.40 11.06 -8.45
C LEU A 201 -17.14 9.74 -8.21
N ALA A 202 -17.52 9.03 -9.27
CA ALA A 202 -18.10 7.69 -9.22
C ALA A 202 -17.21 6.73 -10.00
N SER A 203 -16.91 5.57 -9.43
CA SER A 203 -16.03 4.60 -10.06
C SER A 203 -16.48 3.17 -9.78
N ALA A 204 -16.28 2.27 -10.75
CA ALA A 204 -16.55 0.86 -10.64
C ALA A 204 -15.51 0.06 -11.41
N ASP A 205 -15.11 -1.10 -10.91
CA ASP A 205 -14.35 -2.08 -11.68
C ASP A 205 -14.83 -3.52 -11.42
N TYR A 206 -14.52 -4.38 -12.38
CA TYR A 206 -14.63 -5.83 -12.29
C TYR A 206 -13.34 -6.45 -12.76
N GLY A 207 -12.83 -7.44 -12.01
CA GLY A 207 -11.63 -8.20 -12.35
C GLY A 207 -11.84 -9.72 -12.19
N HIS A 208 -11.25 -10.48 -13.11
CA HIS A 208 -11.31 -11.94 -13.15
C HIS A 208 -9.99 -12.56 -13.62
N ASN A 209 -9.61 -13.71 -13.08
CA ASN A 209 -8.62 -14.63 -13.64
C ASN A 209 -8.88 -16.08 -13.16
N ASN A 210 -8.24 -17.06 -13.81
CA ASN A 210 -8.33 -18.47 -13.46
C ASN A 210 -7.15 -19.00 -12.63
N GLY A 211 -6.30 -18.13 -12.06
CA GLY A 211 -5.06 -18.53 -11.41
C GLY A 211 -3.87 -18.58 -12.39
N TYR A 212 -2.81 -19.28 -12.03
CA TYR A 212 -1.60 -19.41 -12.85
C TYR A 212 -1.06 -20.84 -12.83
N TYR A 213 -0.21 -21.17 -13.81
CA TYR A 213 0.40 -22.50 -13.90
C TYR A 213 1.69 -22.53 -13.11
N ALA A 214 1.79 -23.45 -12.17
CA ALA A 214 2.98 -23.69 -11.36
C ALA A 214 3.16 -25.19 -11.09
N PRO A 215 4.39 -25.67 -10.80
CA PRO A 215 4.60 -26.98 -10.24
C PRO A 215 3.86 -27.11 -8.89
N ALA A 216 3.26 -28.28 -8.68
CA ALA A 216 2.68 -28.58 -7.37
C ALA A 216 3.82 -28.67 -6.33
N PRO A 217 3.65 -28.16 -5.10
CA PRO A 217 4.68 -28.26 -4.07
C PRO A 217 5.10 -29.70 -3.73
N SER A 218 4.17 -30.65 -3.87
CA SER A 218 4.41 -32.09 -3.66
C SER A 218 4.99 -32.83 -4.88
N ASP A 219 4.88 -32.23 -6.08
CA ASP A 219 5.38 -32.80 -7.33
C ASP A 219 5.86 -31.68 -8.25
N LYS A 220 7.18 -31.39 -8.20
CA LYS A 220 7.81 -30.31 -8.97
C LYS A 220 7.87 -30.56 -10.48
N GLU A 221 7.61 -31.78 -10.95
CA GLU A 221 7.57 -32.13 -12.38
C GLU A 221 6.17 -31.90 -12.98
N ALA A 222 5.12 -32.01 -12.19
CA ALA A 222 3.74 -31.82 -12.62
C ALA A 222 3.32 -30.36 -12.54
N VAL A 223 3.29 -29.68 -13.67
CA VAL A 223 2.78 -28.30 -13.76
C VAL A 223 1.28 -28.31 -13.94
N SER A 224 0.56 -27.73 -13.00
CA SER A 224 -0.90 -27.61 -13.01
C SER A 224 -1.36 -26.16 -12.78
N LEU A 225 -2.63 -25.90 -13.08
CA LEU A 225 -3.27 -24.64 -12.73
C LEU A 225 -3.45 -24.57 -11.21
N THR A 226 -2.94 -23.49 -10.60
CA THR A 226 -3.11 -23.25 -9.17
C THR A 226 -4.55 -22.88 -8.85
N ASN A 227 -5.01 -23.20 -7.63
CA ASN A 227 -6.25 -22.65 -7.07
C ASN A 227 -6.01 -21.22 -6.57
N SER A 228 -5.77 -20.31 -7.51
CA SER A 228 -5.58 -18.86 -7.29
C SER A 228 -6.47 -18.06 -8.24
N ASP A 229 -7.63 -18.61 -8.56
CA ASP A 229 -8.67 -17.91 -9.32
C ASP A 229 -9.19 -16.72 -8.51
N PHE A 230 -9.63 -15.69 -9.22
CA PHE A 230 -10.01 -14.43 -8.62
C PHE A 230 -11.21 -13.83 -9.33
N ASN A 231 -12.16 -13.34 -8.57
CA ASN A 231 -13.26 -12.49 -9.02
C ASN A 231 -13.46 -11.35 -8.03
N ALA A 232 -13.49 -10.12 -8.51
CA ALA A 232 -13.81 -8.98 -7.66
C ALA A 232 -14.62 -7.93 -8.38
N VAL A 233 -15.48 -7.25 -7.63
CA VAL A 233 -16.20 -6.04 -8.03
C VAL A 233 -15.90 -4.97 -6.98
N ASN A 234 -15.54 -3.77 -7.43
CA ASN A 234 -15.38 -2.60 -6.59
C ASN A 234 -16.35 -1.51 -7.06
N LEU A 235 -16.98 -0.85 -6.10
CA LEU A 235 -17.84 0.31 -6.31
C LEU A 235 -17.40 1.42 -5.37
N TYR A 236 -17.24 2.63 -5.89
CA TYR A 236 -16.79 3.77 -5.10
C TYR A 236 -17.47 5.05 -5.53
N LEU A 237 -17.89 5.85 -4.55
CA LEU A 237 -18.42 7.20 -4.74
C LEU A 237 -17.76 8.15 -3.74
N HIS A 238 -17.25 9.28 -4.23
CA HIS A 238 -16.70 10.36 -3.43
C HIS A 238 -17.34 11.68 -3.84
N THR A 239 -17.79 12.48 -2.89
CA THR A 239 -18.39 13.79 -3.16
C THR A 239 -17.93 14.83 -2.14
N THR A 240 -17.69 16.04 -2.62
CA THR A 240 -17.41 17.19 -1.76
C THR A 240 -18.36 18.35 -2.10
N TRP A 241 -18.82 19.04 -1.06
CA TRP A 241 -19.68 20.21 -1.17
C TRP A 241 -19.41 21.17 -0.02
N ARG A 242 -18.90 22.39 -0.32
CA ARG A 242 -18.56 23.46 0.63
C ARG A 242 -17.74 22.95 1.82
N GLY A 243 -17.57 22.45 2.59
CA GLY A 243 -16.80 21.87 3.70
C GLY A 243 -17.21 20.44 4.02
N LEU A 244 -18.26 19.92 3.37
CA LEU A 244 -18.69 18.55 3.54
C LEU A 244 -17.98 17.66 2.52
N GLU A 245 -17.42 16.57 2.98
CA GLU A 245 -16.84 15.50 2.18
C GLU A 245 -17.46 14.17 2.59
N MET A 246 -17.94 13.40 1.64
CA MET A 246 -18.53 12.09 1.87
C MET A 246 -17.96 11.08 0.89
N GLN A 247 -17.72 9.87 1.38
CA GLN A 247 -17.31 8.75 0.54
C GLN A 247 -17.99 7.45 0.99
N VAL A 248 -18.31 6.64 0.01
CA VAL A 248 -18.84 5.28 0.24
C VAL A 248 -18.22 4.32 -0.77
N GLY A 249 -17.97 3.11 -0.33
CA GLY A 249 -17.43 2.06 -1.19
C GLY A 249 -17.87 0.68 -0.77
N ALA A 250 -17.95 -0.21 -1.75
CA ALA A 250 -18.26 -1.62 -1.54
C ALA A 250 -17.35 -2.49 -2.41
N GLN A 251 -16.83 -3.57 -1.83
CA GLN A 251 -16.06 -4.59 -2.53
C GLN A 251 -16.69 -5.96 -2.31
N TYR A 252 -16.83 -6.69 -3.37
CA TYR A 252 -17.09 -8.11 -3.38
C TYR A 252 -15.88 -8.81 -3.97
N LYS A 253 -15.30 -9.79 -3.26
CA LYS A 253 -14.12 -10.52 -3.73
C LYS A 253 -14.21 -11.99 -3.34
N ASP A 254 -13.97 -12.87 -4.32
CA ASP A 254 -13.81 -14.30 -4.17
C ASP A 254 -12.43 -14.69 -4.74
N ALA A 255 -11.63 -15.42 -3.97
CA ALA A 255 -10.29 -15.80 -4.37
C ALA A 255 -9.94 -17.22 -3.91
N GLY A 256 -9.37 -18.02 -4.80
CA GLY A 256 -8.65 -19.22 -4.42
C GLY A 256 -7.38 -18.84 -3.66
N ALA A 257 -7.17 -19.45 -2.50
CA ALA A 257 -6.00 -19.18 -1.66
C ALA A 257 -4.85 -20.18 -1.89
N GLY A 258 -5.02 -21.11 -2.82
CA GLY A 258 -3.99 -22.11 -3.13
C GLY A 258 -3.56 -22.86 -1.88
N MET A 259 -2.26 -22.85 -1.60
CA MET A 259 -1.67 -23.44 -0.38
C MET A 259 -1.09 -22.37 0.56
N PHE A 260 -1.50 -21.13 0.44
CA PHE A 260 -0.92 -20.01 1.18
C PHE A 260 -1.15 -20.07 2.70
N TYR A 261 -2.18 -20.79 3.16
CA TYR A 261 -2.44 -21.00 4.60
C TYR A 261 -1.95 -22.37 5.10
N GLY A 262 -1.30 -23.16 4.26
CA GLY A 262 -0.71 -24.45 4.58
C GLY A 262 -0.86 -25.48 3.44
N PHE A 263 0.05 -26.44 3.39
CA PHE A 263 0.14 -27.41 2.29
C PHE A 263 -0.87 -28.56 2.37
N GLY A 264 -1.66 -28.65 3.43
CA GLY A 264 -2.63 -29.75 3.62
C GLY A 264 -3.86 -29.70 2.71
N SER A 265 -4.11 -28.59 2.02
CA SER A 265 -5.17 -28.46 1.02
C SER A 265 -4.74 -27.55 -0.12
N GLN A 266 -4.92 -28.01 -1.36
CA GLN A 266 -4.73 -27.19 -2.57
C GLN A 266 -5.99 -26.39 -2.94
N ASP A 267 -7.13 -26.68 -2.28
CA ASP A 267 -8.44 -26.16 -2.64
C ASP A 267 -8.95 -25.09 -1.64
N GLN A 268 -8.01 -24.34 -1.02
CA GLN A 268 -8.35 -23.27 -0.09
C GLN A 268 -9.03 -22.11 -0.80
N PHE A 269 -10.00 -21.49 -0.13
CA PHE A 269 -10.79 -20.41 -0.71
C PHE A 269 -11.13 -19.34 0.33
N ASP A 270 -11.08 -18.08 -0.10
CA ASP A 270 -11.44 -16.91 0.71
C ASP A 270 -12.44 -16.03 -0.03
N ALA A 271 -13.54 -15.71 0.62
CA ALA A 271 -14.58 -14.82 0.11
C ALA A 271 -14.78 -13.63 1.04
N THR A 272 -14.54 -12.41 0.54
CA THR A 272 -14.69 -11.19 1.34
C THR A 272 -15.73 -10.24 0.78
N ARG A 273 -16.42 -9.56 1.67
CA ARG A 273 -17.42 -8.52 1.37
C ARG A 273 -17.11 -7.33 2.28
N THR A 274 -16.59 -6.26 1.69
CA THR A 274 -16.21 -5.06 2.43
C THR A 274 -17.15 -3.91 2.09
N ALA A 275 -17.64 -3.21 3.10
CA ALA A 275 -18.36 -1.96 2.96
C ALA A 275 -17.66 -0.87 3.78
N PHE A 276 -17.55 0.32 3.22
CA PHE A 276 -16.93 1.47 3.86
C PHE A 276 -17.75 2.73 3.57
N GLY A 277 -17.86 3.61 4.57
CA GLY A 277 -18.44 4.93 4.40
C GLY A 277 -17.85 5.91 5.38
N SER A 278 -17.68 7.16 4.97
CA SER A 278 -17.31 8.25 5.87
C SER A 278 -17.96 9.55 5.47
N ALA A 279 -18.14 10.43 6.46
CA ALA A 279 -18.54 11.81 6.29
C ALA A 279 -17.63 12.70 7.13
N ARG A 280 -17.15 13.79 6.56
CA ARG A 280 -16.31 14.79 7.20
C ARG A 280 -16.84 16.17 6.88
N TYR A 281 -16.95 17.01 7.91
CA TYR A 281 -17.33 18.41 7.76
C TYR A 281 -16.27 19.30 8.37
N THR A 282 -15.78 20.25 7.59
CA THR A 282 -14.79 21.23 8.01
C THR A 282 -15.39 22.64 7.89
N HIS A 283 -15.31 23.40 8.97
CA HIS A 283 -15.72 24.79 8.99
C HIS A 283 -14.61 25.68 9.53
N SER A 284 -14.32 26.79 8.85
CA SER A 284 -13.27 27.73 9.21
C SER A 284 -13.85 29.12 9.48
N TRP A 285 -13.39 29.75 10.57
CA TRP A 285 -13.74 31.14 10.93
C TRP A 285 -12.52 31.86 11.50
N GLY A 286 -12.07 32.85 10.76
CA GLY A 286 -10.85 33.59 11.11
C GLY A 286 -9.63 32.66 11.20
N LYS A 287 -9.01 32.61 12.37
CA LYS A 287 -7.83 31.75 12.64
C LYS A 287 -8.18 30.34 13.12
N TRP A 288 -9.46 30.04 13.29
CA TRP A 288 -9.93 28.76 13.77
C TRP A 288 -10.51 27.92 12.64
N SER A 289 -10.31 26.62 12.73
CA SER A 289 -10.98 25.62 11.91
C SER A 289 -11.39 24.44 12.78
N LEU A 290 -12.60 23.95 12.59
CA LEU A 290 -13.13 22.76 13.25
C LEU A 290 -13.45 21.71 12.22
N GLU A 291 -13.01 20.49 12.46
CA GLU A 291 -13.31 19.32 11.67
C GLU A 291 -14.02 18.27 12.51
N ALA A 292 -15.16 17.79 12.03
CA ALA A 292 -15.87 16.63 12.58
C ALA A 292 -15.94 15.54 11.53
N GLN A 293 -15.60 14.30 11.91
CA GLN A 293 -15.60 13.16 11.00
C GLN A 293 -16.27 11.96 11.67
N ALA A 294 -17.02 11.21 10.87
CA ALA A 294 -17.54 9.88 11.24
C ALA A 294 -17.23 8.89 10.12
N SER A 295 -16.90 7.66 10.46
CA SER A 295 -16.69 6.57 9.50
C SER A 295 -17.18 5.23 10.02
N TYR A 296 -17.55 4.37 9.08
CA TYR A 296 -17.93 2.99 9.34
C TYR A 296 -17.27 2.09 8.31
N ARG A 297 -16.69 0.98 8.76
CA ARG A 297 -16.18 -0.10 7.91
C ARG A 297 -16.71 -1.43 8.44
N ALA A 298 -17.18 -2.27 7.54
CA ALA A 298 -17.52 -3.67 7.83
C ALA A 298 -16.79 -4.56 6.81
N ASN A 299 -16.20 -5.63 7.31
CA ASN A 299 -15.62 -6.68 6.49
C ASN A 299 -16.20 -8.01 6.95
N HIS A 300 -16.85 -8.69 6.03
CA HIS A 300 -17.31 -10.06 6.23
C HIS A 300 -16.43 -10.97 5.38
N ASP A 301 -15.72 -11.90 6.02
CA ASP A 301 -14.93 -12.92 5.36
C ASP A 301 -15.46 -14.32 5.67
N ARG A 302 -15.28 -15.20 4.69
CA ARG A 302 -15.57 -16.62 4.75
C ARG A 302 -14.37 -17.39 4.22
N TYR A 303 -13.72 -18.09 5.10
CA TYR A 303 -12.59 -18.94 4.76
C TYR A 303 -13.00 -20.43 4.71
N GLU A 304 -12.50 -21.14 3.69
CA GLU A 304 -12.75 -22.55 3.44
C GLU A 304 -11.41 -23.26 3.22
N TRP A 305 -11.10 -24.22 4.07
CA TRP A 305 -9.93 -25.08 3.91
C TRP A 305 -10.07 -26.01 2.71
N HIS A 306 -11.30 -26.44 2.43
CA HIS A 306 -11.72 -27.09 1.19
C HIS A 306 -12.89 -26.31 0.62
N ARG A 307 -12.80 -25.91 -0.63
CA ARG A 307 -13.82 -25.09 -1.31
C ARG A 307 -15.20 -25.75 -1.21
N GLY A 308 -16.20 -25.00 -0.81
CA GLY A 308 -17.56 -25.48 -0.53
C GLY A 308 -17.79 -25.95 0.92
N THR A 309 -16.74 -26.06 1.73
CA THR A 309 -16.85 -26.45 3.15
C THR A 309 -16.39 -25.31 4.05
N LEU A 310 -17.34 -24.68 4.72
CA LEU A 310 -17.06 -23.56 5.62
C LEU A 310 -16.13 -23.98 6.77
N SER A 311 -14.96 -23.33 6.87
CA SER A 311 -14.06 -23.47 8.01
C SER A 311 -14.27 -22.33 9.01
N ASN A 312 -14.20 -21.07 8.56
CA ASN A 312 -14.35 -19.91 9.42
C ASN A 312 -15.23 -18.85 8.75
N ARG A 313 -15.95 -18.09 9.60
CA ARG A 313 -16.69 -16.90 9.18
C ARG A 313 -16.48 -15.80 10.21
N HIS A 314 -16.16 -14.61 9.71
CA HIS A 314 -15.93 -13.44 10.56
C HIS A 314 -16.72 -12.24 10.02
N LEU A 315 -17.24 -11.41 10.93
CA LEU A 315 -17.76 -10.08 10.63
C LEU A 315 -17.03 -9.10 11.54
N SER A 316 -16.08 -8.36 10.97
CA SER A 316 -15.37 -7.28 11.64
C SER A 316 -16.02 -5.94 11.32
N GLN A 317 -16.24 -5.10 12.34
CA GLN A 317 -16.91 -3.80 12.19
C GLN A 317 -16.15 -2.75 12.99
N ASN A 318 -15.81 -1.64 12.34
CA ASN A 318 -15.16 -0.49 12.95
C ASN A 318 -16.03 0.76 12.75
N THR A 319 -16.38 1.42 13.84
CA THR A 319 -17.08 2.72 13.82
C THR A 319 -16.18 3.76 14.47
N THR A 320 -15.90 4.85 13.78
CA THR A 320 -15.02 5.91 14.29
C THR A 320 -15.73 7.25 14.23
N ALA A 321 -15.58 8.05 15.28
CA ALA A 321 -15.96 9.45 15.30
C ALA A 321 -14.78 10.28 15.80
N SER A 322 -14.47 11.39 15.13
CA SER A 322 -13.37 12.27 15.53
C SER A 322 -13.75 13.75 15.44
N LEU A 323 -13.13 14.54 16.31
CA LEU A 323 -13.25 15.98 16.35
C LEU A 323 -11.83 16.58 16.42
N ARG A 324 -11.51 17.51 15.53
CA ARG A 324 -10.23 18.22 15.51
C ARG A 324 -10.46 19.72 15.45
N SER A 325 -9.71 20.46 16.25
CA SER A 325 -9.69 21.92 16.26
C SER A 325 -8.31 22.39 15.87
N HIS A 326 -8.25 23.34 14.97
CA HIS A 326 -7.01 23.95 14.50
C HIS A 326 -7.04 25.45 14.77
N TYR A 327 -5.92 25.99 15.26
CA TYR A 327 -5.72 27.40 15.46
C TYR A 327 -4.45 27.87 14.76
N ALA A 328 -4.59 28.75 13.76
CA ALA A 328 -3.46 29.35 13.04
C ALA A 328 -2.98 30.61 13.78
N SER A 329 -1.70 30.62 14.16
CA SER A 329 -1.03 31.74 14.81
C SER A 329 0.15 32.26 13.98
N SER A 330 0.79 33.35 14.39
CA SER A 330 1.98 33.88 13.72
C SER A 330 3.21 32.98 13.82
N ILE A 331 3.24 32.06 14.79
CA ILE A 331 4.35 31.13 15.01
C ILE A 331 4.08 29.73 14.42
N GLY A 332 2.88 29.49 13.88
CA GLY A 332 2.49 28.20 13.31
C GLY A 332 1.06 27.80 13.66
N LYS A 333 0.78 26.52 13.68
CA LYS A 333 -0.56 25.94 13.85
C LYS A 333 -0.61 25.02 15.06
N THR A 334 -1.59 25.26 15.92
CA THR A 334 -1.95 24.35 17.04
C THR A 334 -3.11 23.46 16.61
N THR A 335 -2.98 22.17 16.77
CA THR A 335 -4.05 21.18 16.51
C THR A 335 -4.34 20.40 17.77
N ILE A 336 -5.61 20.26 18.14
CA ILE A 336 -6.09 19.38 19.20
C ILE A 336 -7.08 18.40 18.58
N GLY A 337 -6.91 17.12 18.84
CA GLY A 337 -7.77 16.06 18.30
C GLY A 337 -8.27 15.10 19.36
N LEU A 338 -9.48 14.62 19.16
CA LEU A 338 -10.12 13.55 19.91
C LEU A 338 -10.75 12.56 18.92
N GLU A 339 -10.55 11.27 19.13
CA GLU A 339 -11.14 10.21 18.33
C GLU A 339 -11.67 9.11 19.24
N ALA A 340 -12.87 8.64 18.98
CA ALA A 340 -13.46 7.45 19.59
C ALA A 340 -13.69 6.41 18.49
N ARG A 341 -13.15 5.20 18.68
CA ARG A 341 -13.29 4.06 17.76
C ARG A 341 -13.85 2.86 18.49
N ASN A 342 -14.96 2.34 18.01
CA ASN A 342 -15.51 1.07 18.46
C ASN A 342 -15.15 -0.03 17.47
N GLU A 343 -14.51 -1.08 17.94
CA GLU A 343 -14.10 -2.27 17.19
C GLU A 343 -14.90 -3.47 17.68
N ASN A 344 -15.59 -4.12 16.77
CA ASN A 344 -16.47 -5.27 17.06
C ASN A 344 -16.15 -6.43 16.13
N ILE A 345 -16.14 -7.65 16.64
CA ILE A 345 -16.03 -8.88 15.85
C ILE A 345 -17.09 -9.89 16.28
N ARG A 346 -17.66 -10.56 15.28
CA ARG A 346 -18.47 -11.77 15.43
C ARG A 346 -17.87 -12.86 14.60
N SER A 347 -17.46 -13.94 15.23
CA SER A 347 -16.64 -14.95 14.57
C SER A 347 -16.97 -16.35 15.06
N THR A 348 -16.94 -17.33 14.15
CA THR A 348 -17.09 -18.75 14.47
C THR A 348 -15.85 -19.31 15.19
N ASN A 349 -14.68 -18.68 15.01
CA ASN A 349 -13.42 -19.13 15.57
C ASN A 349 -12.93 -18.22 16.72
N LEU A 350 -13.00 -16.87 16.52
CA LEU A 350 -12.49 -15.91 17.51
C LEU A 350 -13.49 -15.60 18.62
N GLY A 351 -14.78 -15.98 18.47
CA GLY A 351 -15.86 -15.58 19.36
C GLY A 351 -16.40 -14.17 19.04
N ASN A 352 -17.11 -13.59 20.01
CA ASN A 352 -17.72 -12.27 19.87
C ASN A 352 -17.05 -11.30 20.85
N HIS A 353 -16.40 -10.29 20.31
CA HIS A 353 -15.66 -9.31 21.12
C HIS A 353 -15.97 -7.89 20.68
N ASN A 354 -15.88 -6.98 21.65
CA ASN A 354 -16.02 -5.55 21.42
C ASN A 354 -15.01 -4.81 22.29
N ARG A 355 -14.41 -3.75 21.75
CA ARG A 355 -13.55 -2.83 22.49
C ARG A 355 -13.68 -1.41 21.96
N VAL A 356 -13.46 -0.44 22.85
CA VAL A 356 -13.47 0.98 22.52
C VAL A 356 -12.06 1.54 22.71
N ASN A 357 -11.59 2.28 21.70
CA ASN A 357 -10.39 3.08 21.74
C ASN A 357 -10.78 4.56 21.80
N ILE A 358 -10.18 5.32 22.72
CA ILE A 358 -10.30 6.78 22.78
C ILE A 358 -8.91 7.36 22.66
N SER A 359 -8.64 8.02 21.53
CA SER A 359 -7.37 8.67 21.25
C SER A 359 -7.51 10.17 21.39
N TYR A 360 -6.51 10.85 21.93
CA TYR A 360 -6.45 12.30 22.00
C TYR A 360 -5.02 12.76 21.76
N PHE A 361 -4.87 13.93 21.17
CA PHE A 361 -3.55 14.52 20.95
C PHE A 361 -3.61 16.04 20.90
N ALA A 362 -2.47 16.66 21.17
CA ALA A 362 -2.18 18.04 20.88
C ALA A 362 -0.89 18.11 20.06
N GLN A 363 -0.90 18.92 19.03
CA GLN A 363 0.25 19.17 18.14
C GLN A 363 0.46 20.66 17.99
N GLN A 364 1.71 21.09 18.06
CA GLN A 364 2.14 22.43 17.67
C GLN A 364 3.13 22.33 16.52
N THR A 365 2.81 22.93 15.38
CA THR A 365 3.76 23.15 14.29
C THR A 365 4.33 24.55 14.35
N PHE A 366 5.59 24.70 13.98
CA PHE A 366 6.30 25.96 13.92
C PHE A 366 6.88 26.14 12.52
N HIS A 367 6.76 27.36 11.98
CA HIS A 367 7.35 27.73 10.70
C HIS A 367 8.07 29.07 10.85
N ALA A 368 9.34 29.09 10.51
CA ALA A 368 10.17 30.28 10.50
C ALA A 368 11.12 30.21 9.30
N GLN A 369 10.83 30.97 8.23
CA GLN A 369 11.61 31.02 6.98
C GLN A 369 12.02 29.62 6.47
N HIS A 370 13.19 29.15 6.87
CA HIS A 370 13.80 27.88 6.45
C HIS A 370 13.61 26.75 7.47
N LEU A 371 13.16 27.07 8.68
CA LEU A 371 12.99 26.11 9.77
C LEU A 371 11.52 25.71 9.90
N SER A 372 11.28 24.43 9.94
CA SER A 372 9.99 23.84 10.29
C SER A 372 10.16 22.85 11.44
N ALA A 373 9.27 22.86 12.41
CA ALA A 373 9.29 21.92 13.51
C ALA A 373 7.87 21.50 13.91
N SER A 374 7.73 20.33 14.49
CA SER A 374 6.46 19.83 15.03
C SER A 374 6.70 19.12 16.35
N LEU A 375 5.87 19.41 17.33
CA LEU A 375 5.80 18.69 18.60
C LEU A 375 4.39 18.13 18.75
N THR A 376 4.30 16.85 19.06
CA THR A 376 3.02 16.16 19.26
C THR A 376 3.07 15.38 20.57
N ALA A 377 2.02 15.47 21.38
CA ALA A 377 1.82 14.65 22.56
C ALA A 377 0.37 14.16 22.59
N GLY A 378 0.16 12.93 23.00
CA GLY A 378 -1.16 12.34 23.02
C GLY A 378 -1.22 11.05 23.83
N GLY A 379 -2.39 10.42 23.77
CA GLY A 379 -2.62 9.14 24.41
C GLY A 379 -3.75 8.38 23.77
N LEU A 380 -3.77 7.10 24.09
CA LEU A 380 -4.80 6.15 23.72
C LEU A 380 -5.27 5.41 24.97
N TYR A 381 -6.55 5.51 25.26
CA TYR A 381 -7.22 4.64 26.21
C TYR A 381 -7.95 3.53 25.46
N ASN A 382 -7.76 2.30 25.88
CA ASN A 382 -8.46 1.15 25.34
C ASN A 382 -9.13 0.38 26.46
N THR A 383 -10.37 -0.06 26.27
CA THR A 383 -11.14 -0.77 27.30
C THR A 383 -10.53 -2.09 27.76
N SER A 384 -9.66 -2.71 26.93
CA SER A 384 -8.96 -3.97 27.27
C SER A 384 -7.52 -3.76 27.75
N PHE A 385 -6.86 -2.63 27.38
CA PHE A 385 -5.41 -2.43 27.60
C PHE A 385 -5.09 -1.16 28.38
N ALA A 386 -6.10 -0.51 28.98
CA ALA A 386 -5.95 0.72 29.73
C ALA A 386 -5.33 1.87 28.91
N HIS A 387 -4.52 2.72 29.53
CA HIS A 387 -4.01 3.96 28.95
C HIS A 387 -2.56 3.84 28.52
N HIS A 388 -2.27 4.34 27.30
CA HIS A 388 -0.94 4.44 26.74
C HIS A 388 -0.71 5.84 26.17
N TRP A 389 0.51 6.36 26.31
CA TRP A 389 0.87 7.68 25.79
C TRP A 389 1.70 7.60 24.50
N THR A 390 1.61 8.63 23.69
CA THR A 390 2.39 8.84 22.47
C THR A 390 3.03 10.21 22.51
N VAL A 391 4.19 10.35 21.86
CA VAL A 391 4.87 11.63 21.72
C VAL A 391 5.68 11.61 20.43
N GLY A 392 5.81 12.78 19.80
CA GLY A 392 6.59 12.95 18.58
C GLY A 392 7.22 14.33 18.51
N ALA A 393 8.42 14.39 17.96
CA ALA A 393 9.13 15.61 17.63
C ALA A 393 9.75 15.48 16.26
N ASP A 394 9.54 16.47 15.41
CA ASP A 394 10.07 16.55 14.06
C ASP A 394 10.69 17.93 13.86
N ILE A 395 11.80 17.98 13.15
CA ILE A 395 12.49 19.23 12.78
C ILE A 395 13.04 19.10 11.37
N GLY A 396 12.94 20.15 10.59
CA GLY A 396 13.49 20.23 9.25
C GLY A 396 14.03 21.62 8.95
N TYR A 397 15.10 21.68 8.18
CA TYR A 397 15.70 22.91 7.70
C TYR A 397 15.92 22.84 6.20
N SER A 398 15.38 23.81 5.45
CA SER A 398 15.49 23.92 4.00
C SER A 398 16.46 25.02 3.62
N PHE A 399 17.55 24.69 2.93
CA PHE A 399 18.54 25.63 2.44
C PHE A 399 18.10 26.22 1.08
N GLU A 400 18.51 27.45 0.78
CA GLU A 400 18.22 28.11 -0.50
C GLU A 400 18.80 27.35 -1.72
N CYS A 401 19.85 26.58 -1.51
CA CYS A 401 20.46 25.75 -2.58
C CYS A 401 19.62 24.50 -2.96
N GLY A 402 18.43 24.32 -2.39
CA GLY A 402 17.56 23.18 -2.69
C GLY A 402 17.83 21.94 -1.85
N VAL A 403 18.74 21.98 -0.88
CA VAL A 403 18.97 20.92 0.12
C VAL A 403 18.00 21.10 1.27
N ALA A 404 17.42 20.01 1.77
CA ALA A 404 16.73 20.00 3.05
C ALA A 404 17.30 18.89 3.95
N LEU A 405 17.42 19.18 5.24
CA LEU A 405 17.79 18.24 6.28
C LEU A 405 16.62 18.09 7.24
N TYR A 406 16.38 16.87 7.72
CA TYR A 406 15.33 16.63 8.70
C TYR A 406 15.73 15.55 9.70
N ALA A 407 15.15 15.63 10.89
CA ALA A 407 15.27 14.62 11.93
C ALA A 407 13.93 14.47 12.65
N ASN A 408 13.64 13.25 13.09
CA ASN A 408 12.45 12.99 13.89
C ASN A 408 12.71 11.94 14.99
N ALA A 409 11.90 12.00 16.04
CA ALA A 409 11.86 11.03 17.11
C ALA A 409 10.42 10.86 17.59
N ASN A 410 9.91 9.62 17.53
CA ASN A 410 8.50 9.35 17.79
C ASN A 410 8.33 8.08 18.63
N ARG A 411 7.39 8.12 19.59
CA ARG A 411 6.92 6.94 20.30
C ARG A 411 5.54 6.55 19.79
N SER A 412 5.44 5.34 19.25
CA SER A 412 4.21 4.77 18.67
C SER A 412 3.80 3.48 19.39
N LEU A 413 2.60 3.03 19.12
CA LEU A 413 2.05 1.79 19.68
C LEU A 413 1.09 1.11 18.71
N ARG A 414 0.87 -0.21 18.89
CA ARG A 414 -0.14 -1.01 18.20
C ARG A 414 -0.90 -1.88 19.20
N MET A 415 -2.23 -1.87 19.12
CA MET A 415 -3.07 -2.80 19.88
C MET A 415 -3.04 -4.18 19.22
N PRO A 416 -3.04 -5.28 20.01
CA PRO A 416 -3.19 -6.62 19.46
C PRO A 416 -4.48 -6.73 18.65
N THR A 417 -4.46 -7.46 17.54
CA THR A 417 -5.66 -7.76 16.75
C THR A 417 -6.52 -8.80 17.46
N PHE A 418 -7.77 -8.95 17.05
CA PHE A 418 -8.60 -10.02 17.60
C PHE A 418 -8.07 -11.41 17.24
N THR A 419 -7.39 -11.55 16.10
CA THR A 419 -6.68 -12.78 15.73
C THR A 419 -5.52 -13.05 16.69
N ASP A 420 -4.68 -12.06 17.00
CA ASP A 420 -3.59 -12.25 17.97
C ASP A 420 -4.10 -12.72 19.33
N LEU A 421 -5.28 -12.20 19.77
CA LEU A 421 -5.83 -12.48 21.10
C LEU A 421 -6.58 -13.81 21.17
N TYR A 422 -7.39 -14.15 20.16
CA TYR A 422 -8.44 -15.16 20.32
C TYR A 422 -8.43 -16.27 19.27
N TYR A 423 -7.45 -16.28 18.34
CA TYR A 423 -7.40 -17.33 17.34
C TYR A 423 -7.22 -18.72 17.98
N ASN A 424 -8.03 -19.68 17.55
CA ASN A 424 -7.99 -21.04 18.10
C ASN A 424 -8.42 -22.05 17.03
N ALA A 425 -7.56 -22.26 16.03
CA ALA A 425 -7.79 -23.26 14.99
C ALA A 425 -6.48 -23.71 14.32
N GLY A 426 -6.54 -24.88 13.71
CA GLY A 426 -5.38 -25.49 13.07
C GLY A 426 -4.24 -25.70 14.08
N ASN A 427 -3.04 -25.28 13.71
CA ASN A 427 -1.83 -25.38 14.52
C ASN A 427 -1.47 -24.06 15.25
N GLN A 428 -2.41 -23.13 15.40
CA GLN A 428 -2.18 -21.80 15.96
C GLN A 428 -3.08 -21.51 17.15
N LEU A 429 -2.54 -20.81 18.16
CA LEU A 429 -3.24 -20.42 19.39
C LEU A 429 -2.95 -18.95 19.71
N GLY A 430 -3.99 -18.11 19.71
CA GLY A 430 -3.93 -16.73 20.19
C GLY A 430 -3.75 -16.63 21.70
N ASN A 431 -3.39 -15.44 22.19
CA ASN A 431 -3.10 -15.22 23.60
C ASN A 431 -3.85 -13.98 24.13
N PRO A 432 -4.89 -14.15 24.96
CA PRO A 432 -5.64 -13.04 25.56
C PRO A 432 -4.83 -12.11 26.49
N ASN A 433 -3.64 -12.55 26.93
CA ASN A 433 -2.78 -11.82 27.86
C ASN A 433 -1.72 -10.94 27.16
N LEU A 434 -1.77 -10.84 25.82
CA LEU A 434 -0.86 -9.98 25.08
C LEU A 434 -0.92 -8.54 25.53
N GLN A 435 0.23 -7.88 25.49
CA GLN A 435 0.37 -6.45 25.74
C GLN A 435 0.46 -5.69 24.41
N PRO A 436 0.02 -4.42 24.34
CA PRO A 436 0.23 -3.58 23.17
C PRO A 436 1.72 -3.43 22.83
N GLU A 437 2.02 -3.52 21.54
CA GLU A 437 3.36 -3.24 21.02
C GLU A 437 3.70 -1.77 21.16
N LYS A 438 4.98 -1.48 21.41
CA LYS A 438 5.49 -0.13 21.60
C LYS A 438 6.82 0.01 20.85
N ALA A 439 7.04 1.16 20.24
CA ALA A 439 8.32 1.46 19.63
C ALA A 439 8.70 2.93 19.78
N TRP A 440 9.99 3.17 19.96
CA TRP A 440 10.63 4.43 19.65
C TRP A 440 11.24 4.33 18.27
N THR A 441 10.98 5.31 17.42
CA THR A 441 11.61 5.42 16.11
C THR A 441 12.27 6.77 15.99
N THR A 442 13.53 6.78 15.56
CA THR A 442 14.25 8.00 15.20
C THR A 442 14.70 7.89 13.76
N SER A 443 14.69 9.00 13.03
CA SER A 443 15.32 9.06 11.72
C SER A 443 16.03 10.39 11.50
N PHE A 444 17.02 10.36 10.62
CA PHE A 444 17.72 11.51 10.09
C PHE A 444 17.81 11.36 8.58
N GLY A 445 17.45 12.40 7.85
CA GLY A 445 17.44 12.34 6.40
C GLY A 445 17.77 13.67 5.75
N THR A 446 18.02 13.57 4.45
CA THR A 446 18.28 14.70 3.56
C THR A 446 17.56 14.52 2.25
N SER A 447 17.14 15.62 1.66
CA SER A 447 16.65 15.66 0.28
C SER A 447 17.30 16.83 -0.46
N TYR A 448 17.46 16.65 -1.77
CA TYR A 448 17.93 17.69 -2.68
C TYR A 448 17.06 17.70 -3.91
N LYS A 449 16.63 18.87 -4.35
CA LYS A 449 15.89 19.02 -5.60
C LYS A 449 16.44 20.24 -6.35
N HIS A 450 16.77 20.01 -7.61
CA HIS A 450 17.24 21.05 -8.50
C HIS A 450 16.61 20.91 -9.88
N ALA A 451 16.10 22.02 -10.40
CA ALA A 451 15.64 22.12 -11.79
C ALA A 451 16.74 22.82 -12.59
N PHE A 452 17.22 22.16 -13.63
CA PHE A 452 18.20 22.71 -14.56
C PHE A 452 17.47 23.37 -15.73
N ASP A 453 17.91 24.56 -16.12
CA ASP A 453 17.39 25.21 -17.32
C ASP A 453 17.60 24.30 -18.54
N HIS A 454 16.49 23.89 -19.19
CA HIS A 454 16.46 23.01 -20.35
C HIS A 454 17.00 21.57 -20.17
N ALA A 455 17.52 21.21 -18.98
CA ALA A 455 18.13 19.91 -18.69
C ALA A 455 17.34 19.04 -17.70
N GLY A 456 16.11 19.45 -17.33
CA GLY A 456 15.21 18.64 -16.50
C GLY A 456 15.37 18.88 -15.00
N THR A 457 14.88 17.92 -14.20
CA THR A 457 14.86 18.02 -12.73
C THR A 457 15.55 16.81 -12.12
N LEU A 458 16.49 17.06 -11.22
CA LEU A 458 17.13 16.05 -10.37
C LEU A 458 16.54 16.12 -8.96
N ALA A 459 16.16 14.96 -8.41
CA ALA A 459 15.80 14.82 -7.01
C ALA A 459 16.62 13.70 -6.38
N LEU A 460 17.19 13.97 -5.22
CA LEU A 460 17.94 13.02 -4.39
C LEU A 460 17.31 12.96 -3.01
N GLN A 461 17.32 11.78 -2.40
CA GLN A 461 16.88 11.60 -1.03
C GLN A 461 17.68 10.50 -0.36
N ALA A 462 17.92 10.64 0.94
CA ALA A 462 18.53 9.62 1.77
C ALA A 462 18.03 9.75 3.21
N GLU A 463 17.77 8.62 3.85
CA GLU A 463 17.37 8.54 5.25
C GLU A 463 18.03 7.34 5.92
N ILE A 464 18.45 7.53 7.16
CA ILE A 464 18.80 6.46 8.10
C ILE A 464 17.79 6.48 9.24
N TYR A 465 17.31 5.33 9.62
CA TYR A 465 16.37 5.21 10.74
C TYR A 465 16.74 4.07 11.69
N HIS A 466 16.33 4.23 12.95
CA HIS A 466 16.42 3.18 13.95
C HIS A 466 15.11 3.09 14.73
N ARG A 467 14.58 1.87 14.89
CA ARG A 467 13.39 1.56 15.67
C ARG A 467 13.73 0.59 16.80
N TRP A 468 13.43 1.00 18.03
CA TRP A 468 13.52 0.17 19.24
C TRP A 468 12.11 -0.34 19.57
N GLY A 469 11.79 -1.57 19.18
CA GLY A 469 10.52 -2.23 19.46
C GLY A 469 10.54 -3.00 20.77
N ARG A 470 9.45 -2.93 21.53
CA ARG A 470 9.20 -3.70 22.74
C ARG A 470 7.80 -4.30 22.73
N ASP A 471 7.65 -5.45 23.37
CA ASP A 471 6.40 -6.18 23.44
C ASP A 471 5.84 -6.51 22.04
N ILE A 472 6.71 -6.70 21.06
CA ILE A 472 6.33 -6.95 19.66
C ILE A 472 5.68 -8.32 19.57
N ILE A 473 4.51 -8.39 18.96
CA ILE A 473 3.72 -9.63 18.88
C ILE A 473 4.19 -10.47 17.71
N ASP A 474 4.48 -11.74 18.00
CA ASP A 474 4.86 -12.73 17.00
C ASP A 474 4.21 -14.09 17.29
N TRP A 475 4.14 -14.94 16.26
CA TRP A 475 3.69 -16.32 16.38
C TRP A 475 4.88 -17.24 16.49
N VAL A 476 5.10 -17.75 17.69
CA VAL A 476 6.31 -18.48 18.09
C VAL A 476 6.01 -19.96 18.21
N TYR A 477 6.94 -20.79 17.77
CA TYR A 477 6.84 -22.24 17.89
C TYR A 477 7.11 -22.69 19.33
N VAL A 478 6.16 -23.37 19.95
CA VAL A 478 6.22 -23.94 21.31
C VAL A 478 6.20 -25.45 21.21
N ALA A 479 7.36 -26.09 21.39
CA ALA A 479 7.54 -27.53 21.15
C ALA A 479 6.68 -28.44 22.07
N GLU A 480 6.31 -27.93 23.23
CA GLU A 480 5.49 -28.65 24.23
C GLU A 480 4.03 -28.77 23.81
N ASP A 481 3.49 -27.85 22.99
CA ASP A 481 2.14 -27.95 22.45
C ASP A 481 2.18 -28.62 21.05
N THR A 482 2.12 -29.93 21.02
CA THR A 482 2.17 -30.72 19.78
C THR A 482 0.93 -30.60 18.92
N GLN A 483 -0.19 -30.10 19.46
CA GLN A 483 -1.43 -29.88 18.70
C GLN A 483 -1.49 -28.52 18.06
N ARG A 484 -1.03 -27.48 18.77
CA ARG A 484 -1.05 -26.06 18.34
C ARG A 484 0.30 -25.41 18.66
N PRO A 485 1.35 -25.79 17.96
CA PRO A 485 2.69 -25.35 18.32
C PRO A 485 2.98 -23.86 18.08
N TYR A 486 2.14 -23.13 17.37
CA TYR A 486 2.36 -21.71 17.11
C TYR A 486 1.48 -20.85 18.04
N HIS A 487 2.09 -20.18 19.01
CA HIS A 487 1.43 -19.33 19.99
C HIS A 487 1.73 -17.85 19.73
N ALA A 488 0.70 -17.00 19.84
CA ALA A 488 0.89 -15.55 19.83
C ALA A 488 1.58 -15.10 21.14
N GLN A 489 2.74 -14.46 21.04
CA GLN A 489 3.53 -14.02 22.19
C GLN A 489 4.11 -12.63 21.98
N ASN A 490 4.34 -11.88 23.08
CA ASN A 490 5.09 -10.64 23.04
C ASN A 490 6.60 -10.93 23.08
N GLN A 491 7.34 -10.52 22.06
CA GLN A 491 8.80 -10.52 22.03
C GLN A 491 9.34 -9.30 22.76
N GLN A 492 10.33 -9.49 23.63
CA GLN A 492 10.82 -8.42 24.50
C GLN A 492 11.48 -7.28 23.73
N ARG A 493 12.24 -7.59 22.67
CA ARG A 493 12.97 -6.59 21.88
C ARG A 493 13.07 -7.00 20.42
N VAL A 494 12.69 -6.08 19.54
CA VAL A 494 12.94 -6.15 18.10
C VAL A 494 13.48 -4.79 17.67
N ASN A 495 14.79 -4.72 17.42
CA ASN A 495 15.45 -3.50 16.98
C ASN A 495 15.63 -3.54 15.46
N THR A 496 15.28 -2.46 14.79
CA THR A 496 15.43 -2.33 13.34
C THR A 496 16.34 -1.16 13.01
N LEU A 497 17.38 -1.40 12.23
CA LEU A 497 18.20 -0.37 11.62
C LEU A 497 17.98 -0.42 10.12
N GLY A 498 17.77 0.73 9.47
CA GLY A 498 17.65 0.76 8.01
C GLY A 498 18.17 2.03 7.38
N ILE A 499 18.42 1.93 6.08
CA ILE A 499 18.85 3.02 5.21
C ILE A 499 17.99 2.97 3.97
N GLU A 500 17.48 4.11 3.56
CA GLU A 500 16.76 4.29 2.31
C GLU A 500 17.38 5.43 1.52
N CYS A 501 17.55 5.25 0.22
CA CYS A 501 18.00 6.31 -0.66
C CYS A 501 17.35 6.20 -2.03
N GLY A 502 17.27 7.34 -2.71
CA GLY A 502 16.66 7.45 -4.03
C GLY A 502 17.27 8.57 -4.85
N VAL A 503 17.34 8.31 -6.15
CA VAL A 503 17.73 9.28 -7.17
C VAL A 503 16.64 9.26 -8.24
N GLN A 504 16.10 10.41 -8.57
CA GLN A 504 15.14 10.58 -9.66
C GLN A 504 15.60 11.69 -10.59
N TYR A 505 15.53 11.43 -11.88
CA TYR A 505 15.81 12.41 -12.91
C TYR A 505 14.69 12.41 -13.95
N ARG A 506 14.16 13.59 -14.22
CA ARG A 506 13.15 13.84 -15.26
C ARG A 506 13.70 14.83 -16.26
N LEU A 507 13.67 14.50 -17.52
CA LEU A 507 14.26 15.36 -18.55
C LEU A 507 13.20 15.96 -19.47
N ASN A 508 12.71 15.18 -20.43
CA ASN A 508 11.79 15.61 -21.47
C ASN A 508 10.95 14.43 -21.97
N GLN A 509 10.26 14.60 -23.09
CA GLN A 509 9.43 13.54 -23.67
C GLN A 509 10.20 12.26 -24.08
N TRP A 510 11.53 12.31 -24.27
CA TRP A 510 12.34 11.14 -24.60
C TRP A 510 12.73 10.35 -23.35
N LEU A 511 13.18 11.03 -22.30
CA LEU A 511 13.47 10.43 -21.01
C LEU A 511 12.57 11.07 -19.98
N ARG A 512 11.34 10.55 -19.87
CA ARG A 512 10.32 11.12 -19.00
C ARG A 512 10.66 10.99 -17.53
N ASN A 513 11.17 9.82 -17.14
CA ASN A 513 11.57 9.53 -15.78
C ASN A 513 12.58 8.41 -15.73
N ILE A 514 13.64 8.60 -14.96
CA ILE A 514 14.52 7.52 -14.48
C ILE A 514 14.62 7.65 -12.97
N GLN A 515 14.34 6.58 -12.26
CA GLN A 515 14.39 6.55 -10.80
C GLN A 515 15.08 5.28 -10.34
N VAL A 516 16.04 5.43 -9.44
CA VAL A 516 16.69 4.31 -8.73
C VAL A 516 16.45 4.51 -7.25
N THR A 517 15.95 3.49 -6.59
CA THR A 517 15.76 3.49 -5.15
C THR A 517 16.39 2.25 -4.52
N TYR A 518 16.89 2.40 -3.32
CA TYR A 518 17.47 1.34 -2.52
C TYR A 518 16.98 1.41 -1.08
N ALA A 519 16.64 0.26 -0.53
CA ALA A 519 16.39 0.08 0.89
C ALA A 519 17.24 -1.06 1.45
N PHE A 520 17.82 -0.81 2.61
CA PHE A 520 18.46 -1.79 3.46
C PHE A 520 17.74 -1.82 4.81
N THR A 521 17.43 -3.01 5.28
CA THR A 521 16.82 -3.22 6.60
C THR A 521 17.57 -4.34 7.30
N ASN A 522 17.90 -4.14 8.56
CA ASN A 522 18.50 -5.15 9.43
C ASN A 522 17.71 -5.22 10.74
N LEU A 523 17.22 -6.40 11.07
CA LEU A 523 16.55 -6.68 12.33
C LEU A 523 17.51 -7.39 13.29
N ASN A 524 17.56 -6.88 14.50
CA ASN A 524 18.20 -7.55 15.62
C ASN A 524 17.10 -7.94 16.62
N ILE A 525 16.88 -9.23 16.73
CA ILE A 525 15.82 -9.83 17.55
C ILE A 525 16.49 -10.57 18.69
N ASP A 526 16.09 -10.26 19.91
CA ASP A 526 16.50 -11.01 21.10
C ASP A 526 15.59 -12.25 21.20
N LEU A 527 15.93 -13.27 20.40
CA LEU A 527 15.14 -14.49 20.28
C LEU A 527 15.45 -15.43 21.44
N GLN A 528 14.42 -15.82 22.14
CA GLN A 528 14.44 -17.03 22.97
C GLN A 528 14.07 -18.31 22.19
N GLU A 529 13.51 -18.18 20.96
CA GLU A 529 13.00 -19.31 20.17
C GLU A 529 13.17 -19.13 18.64
N THR A 530 13.26 -20.26 17.91
CA THR A 530 13.85 -20.34 16.57
C THR A 530 12.91 -20.10 15.38
N ASN A 531 11.60 -19.94 15.58
CA ASN A 531 10.63 -19.77 14.49
C ASN A 531 9.78 -18.53 14.66
N SER A 532 10.36 -17.36 14.40
CA SER A 532 9.70 -16.06 14.40
C SER A 532 9.45 -15.59 12.96
N ARG A 533 8.27 -15.07 12.65
CA ARG A 533 8.00 -14.46 11.33
C ARG A 533 8.76 -13.15 11.10
N TYR A 534 9.37 -12.55 12.14
CA TYR A 534 10.28 -11.42 12.00
C TYR A 534 11.62 -11.79 11.37
N LEU A 535 11.96 -13.08 11.30
CA LEU A 535 13.14 -13.53 10.57
C LEU A 535 12.96 -13.46 9.06
N ASP A 536 11.73 -13.33 8.58
CA ASP A 536 11.37 -13.24 7.18
C ASP A 536 11.02 -11.78 6.80
N TYR A 537 11.99 -11.04 6.32
CA TYR A 537 11.85 -9.65 5.88
C TYR A 537 12.77 -9.33 4.70
N LEU A 538 12.44 -8.31 3.90
CA LEU A 538 13.32 -7.82 2.84
C LEU A 538 14.52 -7.10 3.47
N LYS A 539 15.71 -7.72 3.32
CA LYS A 539 16.98 -7.17 3.79
C LYS A 539 17.54 -6.14 2.82
N HIS A 540 17.51 -6.45 1.54
CA HIS A 540 17.90 -5.53 0.47
C HIS A 540 16.81 -5.47 -0.58
N LYS A 541 16.47 -4.27 -1.01
CA LYS A 541 15.59 -4.01 -2.15
C LYS A 541 16.15 -2.89 -3.00
N VAL A 542 16.29 -3.13 -4.31
CA VAL A 542 16.64 -2.11 -5.31
C VAL A 542 15.51 -2.06 -6.33
N VAL A 543 15.04 -0.88 -6.68
CA VAL A 543 14.09 -0.71 -7.78
C VAL A 543 14.61 0.36 -8.74
N LEU A 544 14.74 -0.02 -9.99
CA LEU A 544 15.00 0.90 -11.12
C LEU A 544 13.72 1.03 -11.94
N GLN A 545 13.24 2.24 -12.09
CA GLN A 545 12.13 2.58 -12.97
C GLN A 545 12.64 3.48 -14.11
N LEU A 546 12.26 3.16 -15.33
CA LEU A 546 12.60 3.93 -16.53
C LEU A 546 11.32 4.14 -17.35
N GLU A 547 10.99 5.39 -17.65
CA GLU A 547 9.95 5.75 -18.61
C GLU A 547 10.53 6.61 -19.71
N HIS A 548 10.30 6.21 -20.97
CA HIS A 548 10.82 6.94 -22.11
C HIS A 548 9.83 6.94 -23.28
N GLY A 549 9.89 8.01 -24.07
CA GLY A 549 9.26 8.06 -25.38
C GLY A 549 10.08 7.26 -26.40
N ILE A 550 9.40 6.75 -27.43
CA ILE A 550 10.04 6.08 -28.56
C ILE A 550 9.83 6.91 -29.83
N TYR A 551 8.58 7.15 -30.20
CA TYR A 551 8.20 7.95 -31.37
C TYR A 551 6.71 8.30 -31.32
N ALA A 552 6.33 9.55 -31.60
CA ALA A 552 4.98 10.02 -31.92
C ALA A 552 3.85 9.32 -31.12
N GLY A 553 3.83 9.48 -29.79
CA GLY A 553 2.84 8.86 -28.90
C GLY A 553 3.20 7.45 -28.43
N LEU A 554 4.17 6.77 -29.07
CA LEU A 554 4.70 5.49 -28.61
C LEU A 554 5.69 5.70 -27.47
N GLY A 555 5.49 5.02 -26.36
CA GLY A 555 6.38 5.06 -25.21
C GLY A 555 6.51 3.70 -24.55
N ALA A 556 7.46 3.60 -23.64
CA ALA A 556 7.67 2.41 -22.83
C ALA A 556 8.05 2.76 -21.40
N SER A 557 7.69 1.87 -20.49
CA SER A 557 8.15 1.89 -19.10
C SER A 557 8.66 0.53 -18.67
N TRP A 558 9.70 0.54 -17.85
CA TRP A 558 10.38 -0.64 -17.34
C TRP A 558 10.58 -0.52 -15.85
N THR A 559 10.37 -1.61 -15.13
CA THR A 559 10.68 -1.72 -13.71
C THR A 559 11.57 -2.93 -13.50
N LEU A 560 12.79 -2.71 -13.01
CA LEU A 560 13.71 -3.76 -12.59
C LEU A 560 13.78 -3.76 -11.07
N SER A 561 13.45 -4.88 -10.45
CA SER A 561 13.38 -5.04 -9.00
C SER A 561 14.31 -6.17 -8.56
N TYR A 562 15.30 -5.85 -7.72
CA TYR A 562 16.11 -6.81 -6.98
C TYR A 562 15.61 -6.91 -5.56
N ARG A 563 15.38 -8.12 -5.08
CA ARG A 563 14.88 -8.42 -3.73
C ARG A 563 15.74 -9.50 -3.09
N ASP A 564 16.23 -9.23 -1.91
CA ASP A 564 16.96 -10.17 -1.07
C ASP A 564 16.25 -10.27 0.29
N ARG A 565 15.64 -11.42 0.55
CA ARG A 565 14.86 -11.69 1.75
C ARG A 565 15.67 -12.50 2.74
N ALA A 566 15.74 -12.05 3.98
CA ALA A 566 16.23 -12.84 5.09
C ALA A 566 15.16 -13.83 5.56
N GLY A 567 15.60 -14.95 6.13
CA GLY A 567 14.72 -15.98 6.71
C GLY A 567 14.63 -17.22 5.86
N GLN A 568 13.77 -18.13 6.30
CA GLN A 568 13.59 -19.47 5.76
C GLN A 568 12.11 -19.77 5.61
N PHE A 569 11.78 -20.75 4.78
CA PHE A 569 10.42 -21.25 4.63
C PHE A 569 10.37 -22.78 4.62
N ASN A 570 9.24 -23.32 5.07
CA ASN A 570 8.97 -24.74 5.00
C ASN A 570 8.44 -25.11 3.62
N ASN A 571 8.97 -26.18 3.04
CA ASN A 571 8.44 -26.81 1.83
C ASN A 571 7.30 -27.77 2.18
N ALA A 572 6.54 -28.19 1.16
CA ALA A 572 5.44 -29.15 1.32
C ALA A 572 5.91 -30.54 1.79
N ASP A 573 7.16 -30.89 1.52
CA ASP A 573 7.81 -32.15 1.95
C ASP A 573 8.38 -32.08 3.38
N GLY A 574 8.19 -30.94 4.09
CA GLY A 574 8.68 -30.70 5.44
C GLY A 574 10.14 -30.26 5.51
N THR A 575 10.84 -30.14 4.38
CA THR A 575 12.18 -29.57 4.34
C THR A 575 12.16 -28.07 4.50
N VAL A 576 13.26 -27.47 4.96
CA VAL A 576 13.41 -26.02 5.13
C VAL A 576 14.35 -25.49 4.05
N SER A 577 13.99 -24.37 3.43
CA SER A 577 14.79 -23.70 2.41
C SER A 577 15.00 -22.22 2.76
N ASP A 578 16.18 -21.69 2.43
CA ASP A 578 16.45 -20.26 2.51
C ASP A 578 15.81 -19.52 1.32
N PHE A 579 15.28 -18.32 1.55
CA PHE A 579 14.88 -17.45 0.46
C PHE A 579 16.09 -17.09 -0.40
N GLN A 580 15.92 -17.16 -1.71
CA GLN A 580 16.97 -16.81 -2.67
C GLN A 580 16.73 -15.41 -3.22
N PRO A 581 17.77 -14.59 -3.41
CA PRO A 581 17.65 -13.30 -4.08
C PRO A 581 17.05 -13.43 -5.47
N VAL A 582 16.15 -12.52 -5.83
CA VAL A 582 15.46 -12.52 -7.12
C VAL A 582 15.62 -11.18 -7.83
N LEU A 583 15.80 -11.24 -9.15
CA LEU A 583 15.78 -10.10 -10.05
C LEU A 583 14.58 -10.25 -10.99
N LEU A 584 13.63 -9.33 -10.90
CA LEU A 584 12.40 -9.30 -11.69
C LEU A 584 12.42 -8.12 -12.64
N LEU A 585 12.00 -8.33 -13.88
CA LEU A 585 11.84 -7.30 -14.90
C LEU A 585 10.38 -7.26 -15.35
N ASP A 586 9.77 -6.09 -15.22
CA ASP A 586 8.43 -5.78 -15.71
C ASP A 586 8.52 -4.71 -16.80
N GLY A 587 7.59 -4.74 -17.74
CA GLY A 587 7.58 -3.76 -18.83
C GLY A 587 6.18 -3.47 -19.34
N LYS A 588 6.02 -2.26 -19.87
CA LYS A 588 4.80 -1.79 -20.52
C LYS A 588 5.19 -0.94 -21.72
N ILE A 589 4.68 -1.29 -22.89
CA ILE A 589 4.76 -0.49 -24.11
C ILE A 589 3.38 0.07 -24.36
N PHE A 590 3.28 1.36 -24.62
CA PHE A 590 1.99 2.01 -24.81
C PHE A 590 2.01 2.98 -26.00
N TYR A 591 0.86 3.16 -26.59
CA TYR A 591 0.63 4.10 -27.67
C TYR A 591 -0.53 5.03 -27.30
N ASP A 592 -0.21 6.32 -27.20
CA ASP A 592 -1.15 7.38 -26.84
C ASP A 592 -1.72 8.05 -28.09
N LEU A 593 -3.03 8.08 -28.20
CA LEU A 593 -3.83 8.94 -29.10
C LEU A 593 -4.51 10.03 -28.24
N THR A 594 -5.24 10.93 -28.88
CA THR A 594 -5.88 12.07 -28.19
C THR A 594 -6.71 11.67 -26.96
N HIS A 595 -7.50 10.60 -27.07
CA HIS A 595 -8.38 10.11 -26.00
C HIS A 595 -8.20 8.63 -25.71
N TRP A 596 -7.30 7.95 -26.41
CA TRP A 596 -7.13 6.50 -26.27
C TRP A 596 -5.68 6.15 -25.97
N ARG A 597 -5.51 5.22 -25.07
CA ARG A 597 -4.22 4.56 -24.85
C ARG A 597 -4.37 3.06 -25.07
N PHE A 598 -3.50 2.51 -25.89
CA PHE A 598 -3.32 1.08 -26.09
C PHE A 598 -2.03 0.67 -25.40
N ALA A 599 -2.04 -0.41 -24.64
CA ALA A 599 -0.80 -0.86 -24.01
C ALA A 599 -0.69 -2.39 -23.96
N LEU A 600 0.54 -2.85 -24.14
CA LEU A 600 0.96 -4.23 -23.86
C LEU A 600 1.87 -4.21 -22.66
N SER A 601 1.54 -4.95 -21.62
CA SER A 601 2.33 -5.06 -20.40
C SER A 601 2.66 -6.51 -20.07
N CYS A 602 3.81 -6.72 -19.45
CA CYS A 602 4.22 -8.03 -18.97
C CYS A 602 4.96 -7.87 -17.64
N THR A 603 4.53 -8.60 -16.63
CA THR A 603 5.26 -8.73 -15.35
C THR A 603 6.11 -9.99 -15.37
N ASN A 604 7.24 -9.96 -14.65
CA ASN A 604 8.23 -11.06 -14.62
C ASN A 604 8.60 -11.56 -16.02
N ILE A 605 9.00 -10.66 -16.92
CA ILE A 605 9.31 -10.94 -18.35
C ILE A 605 10.33 -12.09 -18.49
N THR A 606 11.27 -12.17 -17.56
CA THR A 606 12.33 -13.19 -17.54
C THR A 606 11.84 -14.55 -17.07
N ASN A 607 10.57 -14.66 -16.70
CA ASN A 607 9.91 -15.88 -16.19
C ASN A 607 10.67 -16.54 -15.04
N ARG A 608 11.14 -15.74 -14.07
CA ARG A 608 11.86 -16.23 -12.89
C ARG A 608 10.91 -16.96 -11.95
N HIS A 609 11.40 -18.08 -11.42
CA HIS A 609 10.76 -18.79 -10.32
C HIS A 609 11.23 -18.18 -9.00
N TYR A 610 10.31 -17.76 -8.14
CA TYR A 610 10.64 -17.15 -6.85
C TYR A 610 9.53 -17.36 -5.82
N TYR A 611 9.87 -17.15 -4.56
CA TYR A 611 9.00 -17.33 -3.41
C TYR A 611 9.04 -16.03 -2.59
N ASP A 612 7.86 -15.47 -2.31
CA ASP A 612 7.69 -14.31 -1.41
C ASP A 612 6.98 -14.73 -0.12
N TYR A 613 6.21 -15.80 -0.18
CA TYR A 613 5.41 -16.29 0.94
C TYR A 613 5.51 -17.82 1.05
N GLY A 614 6.21 -18.29 2.09
CA GLY A 614 6.40 -19.72 2.32
C GLY A 614 6.96 -20.46 1.09
N GLY A 615 6.67 -21.75 0.98
CA GLY A 615 7.06 -22.58 -0.15
C GLY A 615 6.13 -22.51 -1.36
N VAL A 616 5.31 -21.48 -1.51
CA VAL A 616 4.38 -21.31 -2.63
C VAL A 616 5.02 -20.48 -3.73
N LEU A 617 5.19 -21.11 -4.90
CA LEU A 617 5.80 -20.48 -6.06
C LEU A 617 4.93 -19.32 -6.56
N GLN A 618 5.55 -18.16 -6.76
CA GLN A 618 4.90 -16.97 -7.29
C GLN A 618 4.70 -17.05 -8.82
N PRO A 619 3.78 -16.25 -9.42
CA PRO A 619 3.50 -16.29 -10.84
C PRO A 619 4.74 -16.02 -11.71
N GLY A 620 4.90 -16.78 -12.78
CA GLY A 620 5.87 -16.53 -13.85
C GLY A 620 5.47 -15.31 -14.71
N ALA A 621 5.98 -15.28 -15.96
CA ALA A 621 5.66 -14.23 -16.91
C ALA A 621 4.14 -14.10 -17.14
N TRP A 622 3.62 -12.87 -17.01
CA TRP A 622 2.20 -12.58 -17.15
C TRP A 622 1.96 -11.40 -18.07
N ALA A 623 1.53 -11.68 -19.30
CA ALA A 623 1.26 -10.65 -20.32
C ALA A 623 -0.21 -10.24 -20.32
N LYS A 624 -0.43 -8.92 -20.53
CA LYS A 624 -1.76 -8.28 -20.59
C LYS A 624 -1.77 -7.25 -21.72
N PHE A 625 -2.89 -7.11 -22.38
CA PHE A 625 -3.21 -6.04 -23.30
C PHE A 625 -4.31 -5.16 -22.69
N SER A 626 -4.21 -3.86 -22.85
CA SER A 626 -5.21 -2.91 -22.35
C SER A 626 -5.57 -1.85 -23.36
N ILE A 627 -6.82 -1.41 -23.31
CA ILE A 627 -7.35 -0.26 -24.02
C ILE A 627 -7.98 0.65 -22.98
N THR A 628 -7.63 1.93 -22.99
CA THR A 628 -8.15 2.94 -22.07
C THR A 628 -8.60 4.16 -22.83
N TYR A 629 -9.80 4.68 -22.52
CA TYR A 629 -10.33 5.98 -22.94
C TYR A 629 -10.24 6.95 -21.76
N GLN A 630 -9.80 8.20 -22.02
CA GLN A 630 -9.68 9.27 -20.99
C GLN A 630 -9.77 10.67 -21.59
#